data_42581433945f4afbeea22aa48103ae98
#
_entry.id   42581433945f4afbeea22aa48103ae98
#
_cell.length_a   1.000
_cell.length_b   1.000
_cell.length_c   1.000
_cell.angle_alpha   90.00
_cell.angle_beta   90.00
_cell.angle_gamma   90.00
#
_symmetry.space_group_name_H-M   'P 1'
#
loop_
_entity.id
_entity.type
_entity.pdbx_description
1 polymer ?
#
loop_
_entity_poly.entity_id
_entity_poly.type
_entity_poly.pdbx_seq_one_letter_code
_entity_poly.pdbx_strand_id
1 'polypeptide(L)'
;MAERSKVEKSGSESSGRRLSKAARRQQLLETARFIAREEGADRLTLGHLAVQAGVSKPVVYEHFGTRSGLLIELYRWLDLAQMDAFRQTLVARQQSAEEATAALAEGYIRCVTDMHGEVSVLAAALAGSEEKTAVYQELLEHGTQMVAAVLTPHSKRPPAELQVSCIGLVGAGEALAAAVVRKTLGEREAIEAFTRLVRAVL
;
A
#
# COMPACT_ATOMS: atom_id res chain seq x y z
N MET A 1 45.20 -58.81 -0.35
CA MET A 1 45.28 -57.46 0.16
C MET A 1 44.16 -56.65 -0.51
N ALA A 2 43.08 -56.39 0.18
CA ALA A 2 41.90 -55.72 -0.32
C ALA A 2 41.76 -54.39 0.42
N GLU A 3 41.96 -53.30 -0.29
CA GLU A 3 41.83 -51.92 0.22
C GLU A 3 40.41 -51.45 0.02
N ARG A 4 39.67 -51.26 1.14
CA ARG A 4 38.31 -50.74 1.18
C ARG A 4 38.37 -49.23 1.10
N SER A 5 37.99 -48.66 -0.04
CA SER A 5 37.76 -47.25 -0.22
C SER A 5 36.48 -46.84 0.53
N LYS A 6 36.66 -45.93 1.50
CA LYS A 6 35.62 -45.37 2.35
C LYS A 6 35.02 -44.16 1.60
N VAL A 7 33.81 -44.31 1.07
CA VAL A 7 33.06 -43.20 0.46
C VAL A 7 32.50 -42.34 1.59
N GLU A 8 33.08 -41.19 1.78
CA GLU A 8 32.50 -40.11 2.64
C GLU A 8 31.28 -39.53 1.97
N LYS A 9 30.10 -39.75 2.58
CA LYS A 9 28.88 -39.02 2.28
C LYS A 9 29.02 -37.62 2.84
N SER A 10 29.35 -36.63 2.02
CA SER A 10 29.18 -35.23 2.36
C SER A 10 27.66 -34.93 2.33
N GLY A 11 27.05 -34.97 3.48
CA GLY A 11 25.69 -34.46 3.70
C GLY A 11 25.70 -32.96 3.55
N SER A 12 25.18 -32.48 2.44
CA SER A 12 24.86 -31.06 2.26
C SER A 12 23.65 -30.72 3.14
N GLU A 13 23.91 -30.39 4.41
CA GLU A 13 22.94 -29.69 5.27
C GLU A 13 22.81 -28.26 4.76
N SER A 14 21.81 -27.99 3.92
CA SER A 14 21.31 -26.66 3.71
C SER A 14 20.56 -26.25 4.97
N SER A 15 21.30 -25.77 5.98
CA SER A 15 20.77 -25.08 7.14
C SER A 15 20.00 -23.85 6.66
N GLY A 16 18.68 -23.97 6.52
CA GLY A 16 17.78 -22.89 6.18
C GLY A 16 17.96 -21.73 7.15
N ARG A 17 18.70 -20.70 6.74
CA ARG A 17 18.99 -19.51 7.53
C ARG A 17 17.69 -18.92 8.04
N ARG A 18 17.48 -19.01 9.36
CA ARG A 18 16.26 -18.52 10.03
C ARG A 18 16.10 -17.04 9.70
N LEU A 19 14.99 -16.67 9.04
CA LEU A 19 14.72 -15.27 8.68
C LEU A 19 14.68 -14.41 9.95
N SER A 20 15.16 -13.17 9.85
CA SER A 20 14.96 -12.17 10.91
C SER A 20 13.46 -11.91 11.11
N LYS A 21 13.08 -11.36 12.28
CA LYS A 21 11.66 -11.03 12.58
C LYS A 21 11.08 -10.08 11.50
N ALA A 22 11.84 -9.08 11.05
CA ALA A 22 11.44 -8.16 9.99
C ALA A 22 11.26 -8.86 8.64
N ALA A 23 12.23 -9.70 8.22
CA ALA A 23 12.15 -10.45 6.98
C ALA A 23 10.98 -11.46 6.99
N ARG A 24 10.71 -12.07 8.14
CA ARG A 24 9.56 -12.96 8.30
C ARG A 24 8.24 -12.19 8.17
N ARG A 25 8.14 -11.01 8.81
CA ARG A 25 6.96 -10.15 8.70
C ARG A 25 6.70 -9.74 7.24
N GLN A 26 7.73 -9.35 6.52
CA GLN A 26 7.66 -9.01 5.10
C GLN A 26 7.13 -10.18 4.27
N GLN A 27 7.70 -11.37 4.42
CA GLN A 27 7.24 -12.59 3.75
C GLN A 27 5.77 -12.87 4.02
N LEU A 28 5.33 -12.70 5.29
CA LEU A 28 3.94 -12.95 5.67
C LEU A 28 2.98 -11.94 5.03
N LEU A 29 3.35 -10.67 4.95
CA LEU A 29 2.54 -9.63 4.29
C LEU A 29 2.46 -9.85 2.77
N GLU A 30 3.56 -10.22 2.10
CA GLU A 30 3.56 -10.59 0.68
C GLU A 30 2.64 -11.79 0.41
N THR A 31 2.71 -12.82 1.26
CA THR A 31 1.83 -13.98 1.16
C THR A 31 0.37 -13.61 1.43
N ALA A 32 0.12 -12.74 2.40
CA ALA A 32 -1.23 -12.26 2.71
C ALA A 32 -1.83 -11.45 1.54
N ARG A 33 -1.02 -10.59 0.91
CA ARG A 33 -1.41 -9.87 -0.32
C ARG A 33 -1.79 -10.84 -1.44
N PHE A 34 -0.97 -11.86 -1.66
CA PHE A 34 -1.25 -12.89 -2.67
C PHE A 34 -2.59 -13.57 -2.41
N ILE A 35 -2.86 -14.04 -1.17
CA ILE A 35 -4.12 -14.68 -0.79
C ILE A 35 -5.30 -13.71 -1.01
N ALA A 36 -5.17 -12.48 -0.54
CA ALA A 36 -6.25 -11.49 -0.66
C ALA A 36 -6.61 -11.19 -2.13
N ARG A 37 -5.61 -11.15 -3.00
CA ARG A 37 -5.77 -10.87 -4.43
C ARG A 37 -6.34 -12.05 -5.22
N GLU A 38 -5.80 -13.25 -5.01
CA GLU A 38 -6.14 -14.43 -5.82
C GLU A 38 -7.34 -15.19 -5.29
N GLU A 39 -7.53 -15.21 -3.96
CA GLU A 39 -8.56 -16.01 -3.30
C GLU A 39 -9.65 -15.16 -2.62
N GLY A 40 -9.40 -13.85 -2.47
CA GLY A 40 -10.29 -12.91 -1.77
C GLY A 40 -9.97 -12.76 -0.28
N ALA A 41 -10.31 -11.59 0.29
CA ALA A 41 -10.01 -11.28 1.70
C ALA A 41 -10.74 -12.19 2.71
N ASP A 42 -11.86 -12.79 2.32
CA ASP A 42 -12.58 -13.73 3.20
C ASP A 42 -11.77 -15.01 3.45
N ARG A 43 -10.93 -15.41 2.51
CA ARG A 43 -10.01 -16.54 2.65
C ARG A 43 -8.78 -16.20 3.47
N LEU A 44 -8.47 -14.92 3.67
CA LEU A 44 -7.32 -14.47 4.46
C LEU A 44 -7.59 -14.65 5.96
N THR A 45 -7.16 -15.79 6.47
CA THR A 45 -7.15 -16.13 7.89
C THR A 45 -5.73 -16.39 8.37
N LEU A 46 -5.46 -16.24 9.67
CA LEU A 46 -4.13 -16.52 10.25
C LEU A 46 -3.69 -17.96 9.99
N GLY A 47 -4.65 -18.90 10.03
CA GLY A 47 -4.38 -20.32 9.79
C GLY A 47 -4.02 -20.60 8.32
N HIS A 48 -4.76 -20.01 7.38
CA HIS A 48 -4.50 -20.17 5.95
C HIS A 48 -3.17 -19.51 5.56
N LEU A 49 -2.91 -18.31 6.08
CA LEU A 49 -1.63 -17.63 5.90
C LEU A 49 -0.44 -18.48 6.39
N ALA A 50 -0.57 -19.14 7.55
CA ALA A 50 0.48 -20.01 8.08
C ALA A 50 0.81 -21.16 7.11
N VAL A 51 -0.23 -21.80 6.56
CA VAL A 51 -0.07 -22.88 5.58
C VAL A 51 0.61 -22.38 4.30
N GLN A 52 0.12 -21.30 3.74
CA GLN A 52 0.65 -20.74 2.48
C GLN A 52 2.08 -20.20 2.63
N ALA A 53 2.41 -19.62 3.78
CA ALA A 53 3.76 -19.12 4.07
C ALA A 53 4.75 -20.22 4.52
N GLY A 54 4.29 -21.47 4.70
CA GLY A 54 5.13 -22.58 5.16
C GLY A 54 5.66 -22.39 6.59
N VAL A 55 4.86 -21.78 7.49
CA VAL A 55 5.24 -21.52 8.88
C VAL A 55 4.22 -22.10 9.85
N SER A 56 4.58 -22.22 11.14
CA SER A 56 3.64 -22.64 12.17
C SER A 56 2.66 -21.53 12.53
N LYS A 57 1.42 -21.89 12.92
CA LYS A 57 0.40 -20.93 13.37
C LYS A 57 0.91 -19.96 14.45
N PRO A 58 1.61 -20.41 15.52
CA PRO A 58 2.14 -19.50 16.53
C PRO A 58 2.99 -18.35 15.97
N VAL A 59 3.77 -18.58 14.91
CA VAL A 59 4.58 -17.54 14.26
C VAL A 59 3.68 -16.45 13.68
N VAL A 60 2.59 -16.82 12.99
CA VAL A 60 1.65 -15.84 12.42
C VAL A 60 0.91 -15.08 13.52
N TYR A 61 0.48 -15.78 14.58
CA TYR A 61 -0.17 -15.14 15.73
C TYR A 61 0.76 -14.17 16.48
N GLU A 62 2.06 -14.48 16.59
CA GLU A 62 3.05 -13.57 17.17
C GLU A 62 3.16 -12.25 16.40
N HIS A 63 2.99 -12.27 15.05
CA HIS A 63 3.11 -11.07 14.22
C HIS A 63 1.83 -10.22 14.16
N PHE A 64 0.66 -10.85 14.16
CA PHE A 64 -0.60 -10.16 13.83
C PHE A 64 -1.68 -10.26 14.91
N GLY A 65 -1.56 -11.16 15.86
CA GLY A 65 -2.52 -11.37 16.95
C GLY A 65 -3.88 -11.86 16.48
N THR A 66 -4.58 -11.08 15.68
CA THR A 66 -5.94 -11.36 15.19
C THR A 66 -6.03 -11.25 13.66
N ARG A 67 -7.14 -11.73 13.09
CA ARG A 67 -7.43 -11.51 11.67
C ARG A 67 -7.57 -10.02 11.33
N SER A 68 -8.24 -9.25 12.18
CA SER A 68 -8.34 -7.79 12.02
C SER A 68 -6.95 -7.14 12.04
N GLY A 69 -6.08 -7.53 12.99
CA GLY A 69 -4.70 -7.06 13.03
C GLY A 69 -3.92 -7.37 11.75
N LEU A 70 -4.08 -8.57 11.19
CA LEU A 70 -3.47 -8.94 9.91
C LEU A 70 -3.97 -8.04 8.76
N LEU A 71 -5.29 -7.82 8.67
CA LEU A 71 -5.88 -6.99 7.62
C LEU A 71 -5.43 -5.54 7.71
N ILE A 72 -5.38 -4.97 8.93
CA ILE A 72 -4.90 -3.61 9.17
C ILE A 72 -3.43 -3.45 8.78
N GLU A 73 -2.60 -4.40 9.19
CA GLU A 73 -1.17 -4.38 8.89
C GLU A 73 -0.89 -4.57 7.39
N LEU A 74 -1.67 -5.41 6.71
CA LEU A 74 -1.59 -5.56 5.26
C LEU A 74 -1.99 -4.26 4.55
N TYR A 75 -3.04 -3.61 5.02
CA TYR A 75 -3.52 -2.34 4.49
C TYR A 75 -2.46 -1.23 4.62
N ARG A 76 -1.88 -1.06 5.82
CA ARG A 76 -0.79 -0.10 6.06
C ARG A 76 0.44 -0.39 5.20
N TRP A 77 0.78 -1.66 5.07
CA TRP A 77 1.93 -2.06 4.27
C TRP A 77 1.75 -1.75 2.78
N LEU A 78 0.54 -1.96 2.24
CA LEU A 78 0.20 -1.61 0.87
C LEU A 78 0.26 -0.09 0.66
N ASP A 79 -0.29 0.70 1.59
CA ASP A 79 -0.26 2.16 1.54
C ASP A 79 1.17 2.71 1.50
N LEU A 80 2.01 2.27 2.43
CA LEU A 80 3.42 2.70 2.48
C LEU A 80 4.18 2.36 1.19
N ALA A 81 4.00 1.16 0.65
CA ALA A 81 4.65 0.75 -0.59
C ALA A 81 4.21 1.61 -1.78
N GLN A 82 2.94 1.96 -1.85
CA GLN A 82 2.38 2.82 -2.89
C GLN A 82 2.85 4.26 -2.75
N MET A 83 2.85 4.80 -1.53
CA MET A 83 3.33 6.15 -1.24
C MET A 83 4.80 6.32 -1.61
N ASP A 84 5.64 5.33 -1.31
CA ASP A 84 7.06 5.37 -1.67
C ASP A 84 7.27 5.32 -3.19
N ALA A 85 6.57 4.46 -3.91
CA ALA A 85 6.64 4.36 -5.36
C ALA A 85 6.17 5.67 -6.02
N PHE A 86 5.08 6.26 -5.52
CA PHE A 86 4.54 7.51 -6.00
C PHE A 86 5.52 8.67 -5.74
N ARG A 87 6.06 8.79 -4.55
CA ARG A 87 7.06 9.80 -4.20
C ARG A 87 8.30 9.72 -5.09
N GLN A 88 8.82 8.53 -5.35
CA GLN A 88 9.98 8.34 -6.25
C GLN A 88 9.68 8.84 -7.66
N THR A 89 8.47 8.57 -8.18
CA THR A 89 8.05 9.03 -9.50
C THR A 89 7.96 10.56 -9.57
N LEU A 90 7.49 11.20 -8.50
CA LEU A 90 7.36 12.65 -8.42
C LEU A 90 8.72 13.36 -8.32
N VAL A 91 9.60 12.88 -7.45
CA VAL A 91 10.94 13.49 -7.24
C VAL A 91 11.78 13.45 -8.53
N ALA A 92 11.64 12.40 -9.33
CA ALA A 92 12.39 12.26 -10.58
C ALA A 92 11.97 13.23 -11.71
N ARG A 93 10.79 13.87 -11.60
CA ARG A 93 10.18 14.67 -12.70
C ARG A 93 9.96 16.15 -12.39
N GLN A 94 10.23 16.64 -11.19
CA GLN A 94 9.85 18.01 -10.81
C GLN A 94 10.88 19.05 -11.26
N GLN A 95 10.57 19.79 -12.33
CA GLN A 95 11.28 21.01 -12.71
C GLN A 95 10.38 22.26 -12.69
N SER A 96 9.07 22.14 -12.91
CA SER A 96 8.12 23.24 -12.93
C SER A 96 6.84 22.93 -12.15
N ALA A 97 6.08 23.99 -11.77
CA ALA A 97 4.77 23.83 -11.13
C ALA A 97 3.77 23.06 -12.01
N GLU A 98 3.87 23.23 -13.33
CA GLU A 98 2.97 22.54 -14.27
C GLU A 98 3.30 21.05 -14.36
N GLU A 99 4.57 20.69 -14.44
CA GLU A 99 5.01 19.29 -14.41
C GLU A 99 4.67 18.61 -13.09
N ALA A 100 4.89 19.30 -11.95
CA ALA A 100 4.51 18.79 -10.63
C ALA A 100 3.00 18.55 -10.53
N THR A 101 2.18 19.49 -11.04
CA THR A 101 0.71 19.36 -11.06
C THR A 101 0.26 18.16 -11.90
N ALA A 102 0.80 18.02 -13.10
CA ALA A 102 0.45 16.93 -14.01
C ALA A 102 0.86 15.57 -13.43
N ALA A 103 2.09 15.47 -12.94
CA ALA A 103 2.61 14.24 -12.33
C ALA A 103 1.84 13.85 -11.06
N LEU A 104 1.50 14.83 -10.20
CA LEU A 104 0.68 14.61 -9.03
C LEU A 104 -0.70 14.09 -9.41
N ALA A 105 -1.37 14.73 -10.37
CA ALA A 105 -2.72 14.35 -10.76
C ALA A 105 -2.77 12.95 -11.38
N GLU A 106 -1.89 12.66 -12.31
CA GLU A 106 -1.81 11.36 -12.97
C GLU A 106 -1.46 10.25 -11.96
N GLY A 107 -0.39 10.46 -11.19
CA GLY A 107 0.08 9.45 -10.24
C GLY A 107 -0.91 9.22 -9.11
N TYR A 108 -1.55 10.29 -8.57
CA TYR A 108 -2.52 10.16 -7.50
C TYR A 108 -3.76 9.34 -7.93
N ILE A 109 -4.39 9.73 -9.04
CA ILE A 109 -5.60 9.03 -9.53
C ILE A 109 -5.28 7.57 -9.84
N ARG A 110 -4.17 7.27 -10.52
CA ARG A 110 -3.77 5.87 -10.78
C ARG A 110 -3.49 5.09 -9.51
N CYS A 111 -2.69 5.67 -8.61
CA CYS A 111 -2.37 5.05 -7.34
C CYS A 111 -3.64 4.65 -6.56
N VAL A 112 -4.55 5.61 -6.38
CA VAL A 112 -5.80 5.37 -5.63
C VAL A 112 -6.72 4.41 -6.39
N THR A 113 -6.79 4.49 -7.73
CA THR A 113 -7.58 3.56 -8.54
C THR A 113 -7.06 2.12 -8.43
N ASP A 114 -5.75 1.92 -8.50
CA ASP A 114 -5.12 0.61 -8.34
C ASP A 114 -5.31 0.05 -6.92
N MET A 115 -5.19 0.93 -5.90
CA MET A 115 -5.46 0.56 -4.51
C MET A 115 -6.91 0.15 -4.28
N HIS A 116 -7.89 0.83 -4.89
CA HIS A 116 -9.30 0.50 -4.70
C HIS A 116 -9.64 -0.95 -5.09
N GLY A 117 -8.93 -1.54 -6.03
CA GLY A 117 -9.09 -2.96 -6.37
C GLY A 117 -8.65 -3.90 -5.23
N GLU A 118 -7.50 -3.67 -4.63
CA GLU A 118 -6.95 -4.49 -3.53
C GLU A 118 -7.52 -4.07 -2.16
N VAL A 119 -7.69 -2.78 -1.93
CA VAL A 119 -8.10 -2.18 -0.66
C VAL A 119 -9.61 -2.27 -0.42
N SER A 120 -10.45 -2.18 -1.45
CA SER A 120 -11.90 -2.31 -1.26
C SER A 120 -12.30 -3.66 -0.67
N VAL A 121 -11.59 -4.72 -1.06
CA VAL A 121 -11.79 -6.07 -0.55
C VAL A 121 -11.36 -6.16 0.94
N LEU A 122 -10.23 -5.55 1.29
CA LEU A 122 -9.76 -5.49 2.68
C LEU A 122 -10.65 -4.58 3.54
N ALA A 123 -11.07 -3.43 2.99
CA ALA A 123 -11.96 -2.49 3.66
C ALA A 123 -13.35 -3.09 3.93
N ALA A 124 -13.88 -3.89 3.00
CA ALA A 124 -15.14 -4.62 3.21
C ALA A 124 -14.99 -5.67 4.32
N ALA A 125 -13.86 -6.39 4.37
CA ALA A 125 -13.57 -7.38 5.41
C ALA A 125 -13.38 -6.77 6.82
N LEU A 126 -13.05 -5.49 6.90
CA LEU A 126 -12.95 -4.71 8.15
C LEU A 126 -14.25 -3.95 8.46
N ALA A 127 -15.32 -4.09 7.68
CA ALA A 127 -16.55 -3.35 7.88
C ALA A 127 -17.12 -3.56 9.30
N GLY A 128 -17.41 -2.46 9.99
CA GLY A 128 -18.00 -2.47 11.33
C GLY A 128 -16.99 -2.45 12.50
N SER A 129 -15.67 -2.37 12.27
CA SER A 129 -14.69 -2.20 13.34
C SER A 129 -14.32 -0.71 13.54
N GLU A 130 -14.14 -0.28 14.80
CA GLU A 130 -13.62 1.07 15.12
C GLU A 130 -12.20 1.26 14.57
N GLU A 131 -11.42 0.18 14.55
CA GLU A 131 -10.07 0.14 14.01
C GLU A 131 -10.01 0.55 12.54
N LYS A 132 -11.03 0.22 11.73
CA LYS A 132 -11.12 0.63 10.33
C LYS A 132 -11.14 2.14 10.17
N THR A 133 -11.92 2.83 10.98
CA THR A 133 -12.03 4.29 10.91
C THR A 133 -10.70 4.96 11.21
N ALA A 134 -9.98 4.48 12.23
CA ALA A 134 -8.66 5.00 12.59
C ALA A 134 -7.63 4.80 11.46
N VAL A 135 -7.60 3.60 10.87
CA VAL A 135 -6.70 3.31 9.73
C VAL A 135 -7.03 4.18 8.52
N TYR A 136 -8.31 4.36 8.21
CA TYR A 136 -8.73 5.21 7.09
C TYR A 136 -8.31 6.68 7.30
N GLN A 137 -8.45 7.20 8.52
CA GLN A 137 -7.98 8.55 8.84
C GLN A 137 -6.45 8.67 8.72
N GLU A 138 -5.71 7.69 9.21
CA GLU A 138 -4.24 7.62 9.07
C GLU A 138 -3.81 7.72 7.58
N LEU A 139 -4.50 7.02 6.69
CA LEU A 139 -4.20 7.06 5.26
C LEU A 139 -4.52 8.40 4.60
N LEU A 140 -5.64 9.02 4.97
CA LEU A 140 -5.97 10.35 4.48
C LEU A 140 -4.94 11.39 4.94
N GLU A 141 -4.41 11.25 6.17
CA GLU A 141 -3.33 12.09 6.68
C GLU A 141 -2.03 11.89 5.89
N HIS A 142 -1.64 10.66 5.62
CA HIS A 142 -0.45 10.35 4.79
C HIS A 142 -0.59 10.92 3.38
N GLY A 143 -1.73 10.71 2.73
CA GLY A 143 -2.02 11.30 1.42
C GLY A 143 -1.96 12.82 1.44
N THR A 144 -2.51 13.46 2.47
CA THR A 144 -2.48 14.92 2.65
C THR A 144 -1.05 15.44 2.82
N GLN A 145 -0.24 14.79 3.64
CA GLN A 145 1.17 15.16 3.84
C GLN A 145 1.97 15.03 2.55
N MET A 146 1.74 13.98 1.78
CA MET A 146 2.40 13.74 0.51
C MET A 146 2.01 14.80 -0.53
N VAL A 147 0.72 15.10 -0.70
CA VAL A 147 0.24 16.16 -1.60
C VAL A 147 0.83 17.51 -1.20
N ALA A 148 0.82 17.84 0.10
CA ALA A 148 1.41 19.08 0.61
C ALA A 148 2.92 19.17 0.32
N ALA A 149 3.67 18.09 0.51
CA ALA A 149 5.11 18.05 0.23
C ALA A 149 5.42 18.34 -1.25
N VAL A 150 4.59 17.86 -2.17
CA VAL A 150 4.72 18.10 -3.61
C VAL A 150 4.39 19.55 -3.97
N LEU A 151 3.35 20.12 -3.38
CA LEU A 151 2.84 21.45 -3.77
C LEU A 151 3.55 22.62 -3.07
N THR A 152 4.11 22.40 -1.88
CA THR A 152 4.78 23.44 -1.08
C THR A 152 5.84 24.23 -1.86
N PRO A 153 6.74 23.62 -2.66
CA PRO A 153 7.75 24.38 -3.41
C PRO A 153 7.16 25.30 -4.48
N HIS A 154 5.92 25.06 -4.91
CA HIS A 154 5.26 25.75 -6.02
C HIS A 154 4.14 26.68 -5.57
N SER A 155 3.73 26.62 -4.30
CA SER A 155 2.62 27.43 -3.77
C SER A 155 3.11 28.74 -3.16
N LYS A 156 2.35 29.81 -3.39
CA LYS A 156 2.51 31.13 -2.72
C LYS A 156 1.62 31.28 -1.50
N ARG A 157 0.77 30.30 -1.21
CA ARG A 157 -0.17 30.33 -0.08
C ARG A 157 0.56 30.13 1.25
N PRO A 158 0.04 30.69 2.35
CA PRO A 158 0.50 30.34 3.69
C PRO A 158 0.41 28.83 3.94
N PRO A 159 1.38 28.20 4.63
CA PRO A 159 1.40 26.75 4.85
C PRO A 159 0.10 26.18 5.43
N ALA A 160 -0.55 26.92 6.36
CA ALA A 160 -1.81 26.48 6.96
C ALA A 160 -2.97 26.43 5.94
N GLU A 161 -3.05 27.41 5.04
CA GLU A 161 -4.07 27.42 3.98
C GLU A 161 -3.82 26.34 2.94
N LEU A 162 -2.57 26.11 2.58
CA LEU A 162 -2.18 25.03 1.68
C LEU A 162 -2.55 23.68 2.29
N GLN A 163 -2.31 23.47 3.59
CA GLN A 163 -2.66 22.22 4.28
C GLN A 163 -4.15 21.93 4.20
N VAL A 164 -5.00 22.93 4.47
CA VAL A 164 -6.47 22.80 4.35
C VAL A 164 -6.88 22.46 2.92
N SER A 165 -6.24 23.11 1.93
CA SER A 165 -6.50 22.82 0.52
C SER A 165 -6.10 21.41 0.14
N CYS A 166 -4.98 20.89 0.67
CA CYS A 166 -4.52 19.51 0.44
C CYS A 166 -5.50 18.47 1.00
N ILE A 167 -6.13 18.72 2.15
CA ILE A 167 -7.21 17.85 2.67
C ILE A 167 -8.36 17.77 1.66
N GLY A 168 -8.78 18.90 1.11
CA GLY A 168 -9.80 18.95 0.06
C GLY A 168 -9.41 18.21 -1.21
N LEU A 169 -8.14 18.35 -1.65
CA LEU A 169 -7.61 17.64 -2.81
C LEU A 169 -7.62 16.12 -2.60
N VAL A 170 -7.17 15.63 -1.45
CA VAL A 170 -7.20 14.20 -1.12
C VAL A 170 -8.62 13.66 -1.16
N GLY A 171 -9.59 14.34 -0.52
CA GLY A 171 -11.00 13.93 -0.57
C GLY A 171 -11.58 13.93 -1.99
N ALA A 172 -11.23 14.93 -2.81
CA ALA A 172 -11.64 14.98 -4.21
C ALA A 172 -11.01 13.85 -5.04
N GLY A 173 -9.72 13.56 -4.83
CA GLY A 173 -9.01 12.47 -5.49
C GLY A 173 -9.63 11.10 -5.17
N GLU A 174 -9.93 10.83 -3.90
CA GLU A 174 -10.64 9.63 -3.46
C GLU A 174 -12.01 9.47 -4.16
N ALA A 175 -12.80 10.55 -4.21
CA ALA A 175 -14.11 10.53 -4.86
C ALA A 175 -14.02 10.26 -6.36
N LEU A 176 -13.04 10.89 -7.06
CA LEU A 176 -12.80 10.67 -8.49
C LEU A 176 -12.34 9.25 -8.77
N ALA A 177 -11.35 8.73 -8.00
CA ALA A 177 -10.87 7.37 -8.16
C ALA A 177 -11.98 6.33 -7.89
N ALA A 178 -12.80 6.54 -6.88
CA ALA A 178 -13.97 5.70 -6.62
C ALA A 178 -14.99 5.71 -7.78
N ALA A 179 -15.16 6.83 -8.48
CA ALA A 179 -16.00 6.92 -9.67
C ALA A 179 -15.40 6.16 -10.86
N VAL A 180 -14.07 6.17 -11.03
CA VAL A 180 -13.36 5.38 -12.04
C VAL A 180 -13.55 3.88 -11.78
N VAL A 181 -13.35 3.43 -10.54
CA VAL A 181 -13.52 2.01 -10.15
C VAL A 181 -14.96 1.54 -10.41
N ARG A 182 -15.96 2.38 -10.11
CA ARG A 182 -17.37 2.09 -10.43
C ARG A 182 -17.72 2.20 -11.91
N LYS A 183 -16.75 2.57 -12.77
CA LYS A 183 -16.95 2.78 -14.22
C LYS A 183 -17.99 3.86 -14.57
N THR A 184 -18.19 4.82 -13.67
CA THR A 184 -19.07 5.99 -13.88
C THR A 184 -18.30 7.21 -14.39
N LEU A 185 -16.96 7.15 -14.39
CA LEU A 185 -16.06 8.16 -14.90
C LEU A 185 -14.87 7.49 -15.60
N GLY A 186 -14.37 8.07 -16.69
CA GLY A 186 -13.15 7.61 -17.35
C GLY A 186 -11.89 8.03 -16.57
N GLU A 187 -10.85 7.20 -16.54
CA GLU A 187 -9.59 7.52 -15.85
C GLU A 187 -9.00 8.85 -16.33
N ARG A 188 -8.98 9.07 -17.66
CA ARG A 188 -8.49 10.33 -18.25
C ARG A 188 -9.29 11.54 -17.78
N GLU A 189 -10.61 11.44 -17.72
CA GLU A 189 -11.48 12.52 -17.26
C GLU A 189 -11.24 12.82 -15.77
N ALA A 190 -11.01 11.78 -14.95
CA ALA A 190 -10.66 11.94 -13.53
C ALA A 190 -9.32 12.67 -13.37
N ILE A 191 -8.29 12.29 -14.14
CA ILE A 191 -6.97 12.95 -14.14
C ILE A 191 -7.10 14.42 -14.56
N GLU A 192 -7.83 14.71 -15.64
CA GLU A 192 -8.06 16.10 -16.10
C GLU A 192 -8.82 16.93 -15.05
N ALA A 193 -9.85 16.35 -14.41
CA ALA A 193 -10.59 17.01 -13.35
C ALA A 193 -9.69 17.30 -12.13
N PHE A 194 -8.92 16.32 -11.70
CA PHE A 194 -8.01 16.47 -10.57
C PHE A 194 -6.89 17.48 -10.86
N THR A 195 -6.34 17.48 -12.08
CA THR A 195 -5.37 18.50 -12.54
C THR A 195 -5.91 19.92 -12.39
N ARG A 196 -7.17 20.16 -12.77
CA ARG A 196 -7.81 21.49 -12.61
C ARG A 196 -7.93 21.87 -11.13
N LEU A 197 -8.28 20.92 -10.25
CA LEU A 197 -8.36 21.17 -8.81
C LEU A 197 -7.01 21.50 -8.21
N VAL A 198 -5.95 20.77 -8.56
CA VAL A 198 -4.59 21.03 -8.10
C VAL A 198 -4.11 22.43 -8.56
N ARG A 199 -4.36 22.81 -9.81
CA ARG A 199 -4.02 24.15 -10.32
C ARG A 199 -4.72 25.27 -9.56
N ALA A 200 -5.96 25.07 -9.14
CA ALA A 200 -6.72 26.08 -8.41
C ALA A 200 -6.18 26.31 -6.98
N VAL A 201 -5.36 25.40 -6.46
CA VAL A 201 -4.78 25.48 -5.11
C VAL A 201 -3.39 26.15 -5.14
N LEU A 202 -2.68 26.14 -6.25
CA LEU A 202 -1.37 26.79 -6.42
C LEU A 202 -1.52 28.30 -6.66
#